data_0edaad4aa79c67cc466215d695fad3d1
#
_entry.id   0edaad4aa79c67cc466215d695fad3d1
#
_cell.length_a   1.000
_cell.length_b   1.000
_cell.length_c   1.000
_cell.angle_alpha   90.00
_cell.angle_beta   90.00
_cell.angle_gamma   90.00
#
_symmetry.space_group_name_H-M   'P 1'
#
loop_
_entity.id
_entity.type
_entity.pdbx_description
1 polymer ?
#
loop_
_entity_poly.entity_id
_entity_poly.type
_entity_poly.pdbx_seq_one_letter_code
_entity_poly.pdbx_strand_id
1 'polypeptide(L)'
;RQRQMCIRDSLKECEEAVTRNDNIRSGLKLKLESRRRQQAEAAEALQKAAADKNNTAQRIRILEDLERNMDGYQQSVKAVMRAAGGGRLRGIIGPVAGILSVRKGYEIAIETALGFALQNIVVQDQGCARAAITFLKEERAGRATFLPLDTVQGSRFNGRLTGTAEVAADLVETAPQYQHIIDNLLGRIIVVEDLGEALSLIHISEPTRP
;
A
#
# COMPACT_ATOMS: atom_id res chain seq x y z
N ARG A 1 3.86 81.16 45.49
CA ARG A 1 4.03 79.73 45.96
C ARG A 1 2.91 78.81 45.38
N GLN A 2 1.66 79.21 45.42
CA GLN A 2 0.52 78.39 44.95
C GLN A 2 0.59 78.07 43.42
N ARG A 3 0.90 79.05 42.54
CA ARG A 3 1.08 78.84 41.11
C ARG A 3 2.21 77.84 40.74
N GLN A 4 3.30 77.84 41.49
CA GLN A 4 4.42 76.94 41.28
C GLN A 4 4.06 75.51 41.69
N MET A 5 3.19 75.30 42.65
CA MET A 5 2.68 73.97 43.06
C MET A 5 1.78 73.37 41.98
N CYS A 6 0.81 74.16 41.45
CA CYS A 6 -0.08 73.72 40.36
C CYS A 6 0.68 73.32 39.08
N ILE A 7 1.72 74.08 38.71
CA ILE A 7 2.56 73.76 37.54
C ILE A 7 3.31 72.42 37.77
N ARG A 8 3.86 72.19 38.92
CA ARG A 8 4.59 70.98 39.29
C ARG A 8 3.66 69.75 39.28
N ASP A 9 2.44 69.89 39.78
CA ASP A 9 1.45 68.84 39.82
C ASP A 9 0.97 68.46 38.39
N SER A 10 0.69 69.45 37.54
CA SER A 10 0.35 69.22 36.14
C SER A 10 1.52 68.61 35.35
N LEU A 11 2.75 68.98 35.63
CA LEU A 11 3.93 68.36 35.00
C LEU A 11 4.06 66.90 35.35
N LYS A 12 3.87 66.59 36.64
CA LYS A 12 3.89 65.20 37.15
C LYS A 12 2.79 64.33 36.52
N GLU A 13 1.57 64.86 36.39
CA GLU A 13 0.48 64.16 35.72
C GLU A 13 0.78 63.89 34.25
N CYS A 14 1.40 64.84 33.53
CA CYS A 14 1.84 64.65 32.15
C CYS A 14 2.94 63.58 32.03
N GLU A 15 3.95 63.60 32.90
CA GLU A 15 5.03 62.61 32.93
C GLU A 15 4.48 61.21 33.20
N GLU A 16 3.54 61.05 34.16
CA GLU A 16 2.88 59.79 34.41
C GLU A 16 2.02 59.31 33.26
N ALA A 17 1.33 60.22 32.54
CA ALA A 17 0.56 59.88 31.33
C ALA A 17 1.46 59.42 30.18
N VAL A 18 2.62 60.09 29.97
CA VAL A 18 3.62 59.69 28.96
C VAL A 18 4.14 58.31 29.30
N THR A 19 4.53 58.05 30.55
CA THR A 19 5.04 56.76 31.00
C THR A 19 4.01 55.63 30.78
N ARG A 20 2.72 55.89 31.16
CA ARG A 20 1.63 54.92 30.88
C ARG A 20 1.48 54.60 29.42
N ASN A 21 1.49 55.62 28.54
CA ASN A 21 1.37 55.46 27.10
C ASN A 21 2.56 54.70 26.51
N ASP A 22 3.76 54.95 26.95
CA ASP A 22 4.97 54.26 26.51
C ASP A 22 4.93 52.76 26.93
N ASN A 23 4.46 52.47 28.11
CA ASN A 23 4.27 51.07 28.56
C ASN A 23 3.20 50.35 27.71
N ILE A 24 2.07 51.00 27.42
CA ILE A 24 1.01 50.46 26.57
C ILE A 24 1.56 50.21 25.16
N ARG A 25 2.28 51.21 24.60
CA ARG A 25 2.89 51.10 23.27
C ARG A 25 3.88 49.91 23.18
N SER A 26 4.74 49.79 24.19
CA SER A 26 5.70 48.69 24.27
C SER A 26 5.00 47.31 24.37
N GLY A 27 3.97 47.19 25.19
CA GLY A 27 3.18 45.97 25.32
C GLY A 27 2.45 45.62 24.02
N LEU A 28 1.91 46.60 23.29
CA LEU A 28 1.28 46.40 21.97
C LEU A 28 2.29 45.97 20.91
N LYS A 29 3.51 46.56 20.90
CA LYS A 29 4.58 46.12 19.99
C LYS A 29 4.94 44.68 20.21
N LEU A 30 5.15 44.22 21.46
CA LEU A 30 5.46 42.82 21.77
C LEU A 30 4.34 41.87 21.32
N LYS A 31 3.08 42.26 21.56
CA LYS A 31 1.92 41.50 21.09
C LYS A 31 1.90 41.38 19.56
N LEU A 32 2.18 42.48 18.86
CA LEU A 32 2.18 42.49 17.40
C LEU A 32 3.29 41.59 16.84
N GLU A 33 4.48 41.65 17.41
CA GLU A 33 5.60 40.78 17.01
C GLU A 33 5.29 39.31 17.25
N SER A 34 4.75 38.97 18.42
CA SER A 34 4.30 37.61 18.73
C SER A 34 3.25 37.11 17.74
N ARG A 35 2.25 37.94 17.41
CA ARG A 35 1.22 37.57 16.42
C ARG A 35 1.78 37.40 15.01
N ARG A 36 2.70 38.25 14.58
CA ARG A 36 3.38 38.14 13.29
C ARG A 36 4.18 36.85 13.20
N ARG A 37 4.89 36.50 14.27
CA ARG A 37 5.63 35.24 14.34
C ARG A 37 4.69 34.03 14.23
N GLN A 38 3.61 34.00 15.00
CA GLN A 38 2.61 32.94 14.92
C GLN A 38 1.99 32.83 13.53
N GLN A 39 1.72 33.97 12.88
CA GLN A 39 1.19 33.99 11.52
C GLN A 39 2.20 33.41 10.50
N ALA A 40 3.47 33.76 10.62
CA ALA A 40 4.52 33.24 9.74
C ALA A 40 4.68 31.73 9.93
N GLU A 41 4.73 31.24 11.17
CA GLU A 41 4.82 29.80 11.48
C GLU A 41 3.60 29.02 10.95
N ALA A 42 2.40 29.58 11.10
CA ALA A 42 1.18 28.98 10.57
C ALA A 42 1.14 28.96 9.03
N ALA A 43 1.63 30.03 8.39
CA ALA A 43 1.71 30.09 6.93
C ALA A 43 2.70 29.07 6.36
N GLU A 44 3.86 28.91 7.01
CA GLU A 44 4.85 27.90 6.63
C GLU A 44 4.30 26.47 6.80
N ALA A 45 3.66 26.19 7.92
CA ALA A 45 3.02 24.90 8.17
C ALA A 45 1.92 24.58 7.14
N LEU A 46 1.10 25.57 6.77
CA LEU A 46 0.08 25.44 5.74
C LEU A 46 0.69 25.13 4.37
N GLN A 47 1.75 25.85 4.00
CA GLN A 47 2.44 25.62 2.73
C GLN A 47 3.05 24.22 2.64
N LYS A 48 3.67 23.76 3.74
CA LYS A 48 4.23 22.41 3.81
C LYS A 48 3.14 21.34 3.69
N ALA A 49 2.06 21.48 4.45
CA ALA A 49 0.93 20.55 4.38
C ALA A 49 0.28 20.51 2.99
N ALA A 50 0.16 21.66 2.31
CA ALA A 50 -0.35 21.73 0.95
C ALA A 50 0.59 21.04 -0.06
N ALA A 51 1.90 21.18 0.08
CA ALA A 51 2.89 20.49 -0.74
C ALA A 51 2.83 18.97 -0.53
N ASP A 52 2.78 18.50 0.71
CA ASP A 52 2.67 17.08 1.06
C ASP A 52 1.38 16.46 0.52
N LYS A 53 0.27 17.17 0.63
CA LYS A 53 -1.02 16.76 0.04
C LYS A 53 -0.92 16.61 -1.48
N ASN A 54 -0.33 17.57 -2.17
CA ASN A 54 -0.19 17.53 -3.63
C ASN A 54 0.73 16.38 -4.07
N ASN A 55 1.86 16.18 -3.40
CA ASN A 55 2.78 15.08 -3.66
C ASN A 55 2.09 13.72 -3.48
N THR A 56 1.34 13.56 -2.40
CA THR A 56 0.58 12.33 -2.13
C THR A 56 -0.50 12.11 -3.18
N ALA A 57 -1.25 13.14 -3.57
CA ALA A 57 -2.27 13.05 -4.61
C ALA A 57 -1.68 12.67 -5.98
N GLN A 58 -0.49 13.19 -6.32
CA GLN A 58 0.21 12.79 -7.54
C GLN A 58 0.64 11.31 -7.49
N ARG A 59 1.18 10.84 -6.37
CA ARG A 59 1.53 9.42 -6.20
C ARG A 59 0.33 8.51 -6.34
N ILE A 60 -0.81 8.87 -5.76
CA ILE A 60 -2.06 8.12 -5.90
C ILE A 60 -2.45 8.01 -7.38
N ARG A 61 -2.47 9.12 -8.12
CA ARG A 61 -2.82 9.12 -9.56
C ARG A 61 -1.89 8.23 -10.38
N ILE A 62 -0.59 8.28 -10.13
CA ILE A 62 0.38 7.43 -10.83
C ILE A 62 0.11 5.96 -10.54
N LEU A 63 -0.15 5.60 -9.28
CA LEU A 63 -0.46 4.21 -8.90
C LEU A 63 -1.78 3.73 -9.51
N GLU A 64 -2.83 4.57 -9.51
CA GLU A 64 -4.11 4.26 -10.16
C GLU A 64 -3.96 4.07 -11.68
N ASP A 65 -3.12 4.88 -12.33
CA ASP A 65 -2.85 4.75 -13.77
C ASP A 65 -2.06 3.47 -14.08
N LEU A 66 -1.06 3.11 -13.26
CA LEU A 66 -0.32 1.85 -13.37
C LEU A 66 -1.25 0.63 -13.21
N GLU A 67 -2.14 0.68 -12.22
CA GLU A 67 -3.14 -0.37 -11.99
C GLU A 67 -4.12 -0.48 -13.16
N ARG A 68 -4.68 0.64 -13.62
CA ARG A 68 -5.61 0.70 -14.75
C ARG A 68 -5.01 0.18 -16.04
N ASN A 69 -3.74 0.51 -16.31
CA ASN A 69 -3.00 0.05 -17.48
C ASN A 69 -2.47 -1.37 -17.31
N MET A 70 -2.64 -1.96 -16.13
CA MET A 70 -2.08 -3.27 -15.78
C MET A 70 -0.57 -3.33 -16.07
N ASP A 71 0.17 -2.24 -15.74
CA ASP A 71 1.60 -2.20 -15.98
C ASP A 71 2.30 -3.29 -15.14
N GLY A 72 3.27 -3.96 -15.75
CA GLY A 72 3.90 -5.17 -15.17
C GLY A 72 3.26 -6.49 -15.62
N TYR A 73 2.04 -6.49 -16.16
CA TYR A 73 1.43 -7.71 -16.69
C TYR A 73 1.83 -7.98 -18.14
N GLN A 74 1.95 -9.27 -18.50
CA GLN A 74 2.20 -9.70 -19.87
C GLN A 74 1.08 -9.25 -20.82
N GLN A 75 1.43 -9.06 -22.09
CA GLN A 75 0.48 -8.62 -23.11
C GLN A 75 -0.73 -9.56 -23.25
N SER A 76 -0.50 -10.87 -23.10
CA SER A 76 -1.56 -11.89 -23.12
C SER A 76 -2.57 -11.72 -21.98
N VAL A 77 -2.09 -11.43 -20.76
CA VAL A 77 -2.95 -11.18 -19.59
C VAL A 77 -3.77 -9.90 -19.81
N LYS A 78 -3.12 -8.83 -20.26
CA LYS A 78 -3.79 -7.56 -20.61
C LYS A 78 -4.88 -7.76 -21.68
N ALA A 79 -4.61 -8.56 -22.72
CA ALA A 79 -5.57 -8.84 -23.77
C ALA A 79 -6.81 -9.59 -23.24
N VAL A 80 -6.62 -10.63 -22.42
CA VAL A 80 -7.72 -11.38 -21.81
C VAL A 80 -8.55 -10.49 -20.89
N MET A 81 -7.90 -9.70 -20.03
CA MET A 81 -8.61 -8.82 -19.10
C MET A 81 -9.41 -7.72 -19.82
N ARG A 82 -8.87 -7.13 -20.89
CA ARG A 82 -9.61 -6.17 -21.73
C ARG A 82 -10.81 -6.84 -22.42
N ALA A 83 -10.64 -8.05 -22.95
CA ALA A 83 -11.73 -8.79 -23.57
C ALA A 83 -12.82 -9.18 -22.58
N ALA A 84 -12.45 -9.50 -21.34
CA ALA A 84 -13.39 -9.76 -20.24
C ALA A 84 -14.16 -8.49 -19.85
N GLY A 85 -13.46 -7.37 -19.65
CA GLY A 85 -14.09 -6.07 -19.37
C GLY A 85 -15.02 -5.58 -20.49
N GLY A 86 -14.71 -5.91 -21.77
CA GLY A 86 -15.55 -5.64 -22.92
C GLY A 86 -16.69 -6.65 -23.16
N GLY A 87 -16.87 -7.67 -22.30
CA GLY A 87 -17.91 -8.69 -22.39
C GLY A 87 -17.70 -9.76 -23.47
N ARG A 88 -16.55 -9.77 -24.17
CA ARG A 88 -16.20 -10.79 -25.19
C ARG A 88 -15.84 -12.14 -24.56
N LEU A 89 -15.27 -12.13 -23.36
CA LEU A 89 -14.96 -13.33 -22.56
C LEU A 89 -15.76 -13.30 -21.26
N ARG A 90 -16.40 -14.41 -20.92
CA ARG A 90 -17.17 -14.57 -19.69
C ARG A 90 -16.44 -15.52 -18.75
N GLY A 91 -16.73 -15.42 -17.45
CA GLY A 91 -16.16 -16.32 -16.44
C GLY A 91 -14.66 -16.08 -16.16
N ILE A 92 -14.09 -14.95 -16.59
CA ILE A 92 -12.74 -14.51 -16.21
C ILE A 92 -12.87 -13.76 -14.87
N ILE A 93 -12.17 -14.23 -13.84
CA ILE A 93 -12.18 -13.62 -12.49
C ILE A 93 -11.11 -12.56 -12.39
N GLY A 94 -9.87 -12.91 -12.76
CA GLY A 94 -8.74 -12.00 -12.72
C GLY A 94 -7.40 -12.71 -12.55
N PRO A 95 -6.30 -11.96 -12.51
CA PRO A 95 -4.99 -12.52 -12.20
C PRO A 95 -4.90 -12.95 -10.73
N VAL A 96 -4.05 -13.93 -10.43
CA VAL A 96 -3.80 -14.41 -9.05
C VAL A 96 -3.44 -13.24 -8.11
N ALA A 97 -2.62 -12.30 -8.57
CA ALA A 97 -2.28 -11.10 -7.80
C ALA A 97 -3.49 -10.27 -7.34
N GLY A 98 -4.61 -10.34 -8.06
CA GLY A 98 -5.83 -9.57 -7.73
C GLY A 98 -6.78 -10.27 -6.76
N ILE A 99 -6.57 -11.56 -6.44
CA ILE A 99 -7.45 -12.34 -5.57
C ILE A 99 -6.85 -12.64 -4.19
N LEU A 100 -5.62 -12.18 -3.93
CA LEU A 100 -4.90 -12.43 -2.68
C LEU A 100 -4.48 -11.12 -2.01
N SER A 101 -4.38 -11.17 -0.69
CA SER A 101 -3.79 -10.13 0.15
C SER A 101 -2.72 -10.77 1.03
N VAL A 102 -1.53 -10.19 1.07
CA VAL A 102 -0.39 -10.74 1.80
C VAL A 102 -0.30 -10.11 3.18
N ARG A 103 0.00 -10.91 4.21
CA ARG A 103 0.31 -10.42 5.55
C ARG A 103 1.50 -9.48 5.51
N LYS A 104 1.38 -8.33 6.19
CA LYS A 104 2.41 -7.30 6.23
C LYS A 104 3.76 -7.87 6.67
N GLY A 105 4.79 -7.57 5.87
CA GLY A 105 6.18 -8.02 6.09
C GLY A 105 6.57 -9.25 5.29
N TYR A 106 5.62 -9.96 4.67
CA TYR A 106 5.89 -11.17 3.87
C TYR A 106 5.72 -10.94 2.35
N GLU A 107 5.51 -9.70 1.92
CA GLU A 107 5.24 -9.35 0.53
C GLU A 107 6.32 -9.87 -0.42
N ILE A 108 7.60 -9.65 -0.09
CA ILE A 108 8.74 -10.09 -0.91
C ILE A 108 8.85 -11.61 -0.94
N ALA A 109 8.60 -12.29 0.19
CA ALA A 109 8.65 -13.74 0.26
C ALA A 109 7.59 -14.39 -0.62
N ILE A 110 6.35 -13.90 -0.56
CA ILE A 110 5.23 -14.39 -1.37
C ILE A 110 5.41 -14.05 -2.84
N GLU A 111 5.88 -12.83 -3.17
CA GLU A 111 6.20 -12.43 -4.54
C GLU A 111 7.27 -13.38 -5.13
N THR A 112 8.33 -13.66 -4.38
CA THR A 112 9.39 -14.59 -4.79
C THR A 112 8.86 -16.01 -4.98
N ALA A 113 8.01 -16.49 -4.06
CA ALA A 113 7.42 -17.82 -4.09
C ALA A 113 6.48 -18.01 -5.30
N LEU A 114 5.66 -17.03 -5.62
CA LEU A 114 4.73 -17.07 -6.74
C LEU A 114 5.38 -16.74 -8.08
N GLY A 115 6.31 -15.79 -8.10
CA GLY A 115 6.98 -15.35 -9.33
C GLY A 115 5.98 -15.08 -10.46
N PHE A 116 6.15 -15.77 -11.58
CA PHE A 116 5.26 -15.64 -12.74
C PHE A 116 3.83 -16.13 -12.49
N ALA A 117 3.58 -16.95 -11.47
CA ALA A 117 2.25 -17.45 -11.15
C ALA A 117 1.30 -16.32 -10.67
N LEU A 118 1.84 -15.18 -10.22
CA LEU A 118 1.04 -13.98 -9.94
C LEU A 118 0.22 -13.51 -11.13
N GLN A 119 0.69 -13.77 -12.36
CA GLN A 119 0.04 -13.39 -13.59
C GLN A 119 -0.90 -14.47 -14.16
N ASN A 120 -0.99 -15.65 -13.54
CA ASN A 120 -1.94 -16.68 -13.94
C ASN A 120 -3.36 -16.15 -13.79
N ILE A 121 -4.22 -16.49 -14.76
CA ILE A 121 -5.59 -15.98 -14.79
C ILE A 121 -6.52 -17.02 -14.18
N VAL A 122 -7.21 -16.63 -13.12
CA VAL A 122 -8.25 -17.43 -12.48
C VAL A 122 -9.53 -17.32 -13.30
N VAL A 123 -10.13 -18.45 -13.61
CA VAL A 123 -11.38 -18.55 -14.38
C VAL A 123 -12.37 -19.46 -13.69
N GLN A 124 -13.64 -19.30 -14.01
CA GLN A 124 -14.73 -19.98 -13.33
C GLN A 124 -14.75 -21.50 -13.59
N ASP A 125 -14.48 -21.88 -14.83
CA ASP A 125 -14.48 -23.28 -15.26
C ASP A 125 -13.55 -23.54 -16.47
N GLN A 126 -13.39 -24.80 -16.83
CA GLN A 126 -12.60 -25.22 -18.00
C GLN A 126 -13.12 -24.66 -19.33
N GLY A 127 -14.44 -24.46 -19.47
CA GLY A 127 -15.03 -23.91 -20.68
C GLY A 127 -14.58 -22.47 -20.91
N CYS A 128 -14.57 -21.67 -19.84
CA CYS A 128 -14.06 -20.30 -19.84
C CYS A 128 -12.56 -20.27 -20.19
N ALA A 129 -11.76 -21.20 -19.63
CA ALA A 129 -10.34 -21.32 -19.98
C ALA A 129 -10.12 -21.62 -21.47
N ARG A 130 -10.89 -22.56 -22.02
CA ARG A 130 -10.80 -22.90 -23.46
C ARG A 130 -11.17 -21.72 -24.34
N ALA A 131 -12.24 -20.99 -24.02
CA ALA A 131 -12.64 -19.79 -24.74
C ALA A 131 -11.53 -18.73 -24.73
N ALA A 132 -10.90 -18.48 -23.58
CA ALA A 132 -9.81 -17.54 -23.46
C ALA A 132 -8.55 -17.98 -24.22
N ILE A 133 -8.22 -19.28 -24.25
CA ILE A 133 -7.10 -19.81 -25.03
C ILE A 133 -7.38 -19.64 -26.54
N THR A 134 -8.60 -19.92 -27.01
CA THR A 134 -8.99 -19.73 -28.40
C THR A 134 -8.86 -18.25 -28.79
N PHE A 135 -9.39 -17.36 -27.97
CA PHE A 135 -9.25 -15.91 -28.15
C PHE A 135 -7.78 -15.48 -28.29
N LEU A 136 -6.89 -15.94 -27.37
CA LEU A 136 -5.46 -15.60 -27.46
C LEU A 136 -4.79 -16.10 -28.73
N LYS A 137 -5.20 -17.27 -29.27
CA LYS A 137 -4.71 -17.82 -30.54
C LYS A 137 -5.17 -16.98 -31.73
N GLU A 138 -6.44 -16.61 -31.78
CA GLU A 138 -7.03 -15.80 -32.84
C GLU A 138 -6.41 -14.40 -32.90
N GLU A 139 -6.27 -13.74 -31.75
CA GLU A 139 -5.69 -12.40 -31.66
C GLU A 139 -4.14 -12.40 -31.71
N ARG A 140 -3.50 -13.58 -31.73
CA ARG A 140 -2.03 -13.74 -31.67
C ARG A 140 -1.41 -12.98 -30.49
N ALA A 141 -2.11 -12.93 -29.36
CA ALA A 141 -1.76 -12.12 -28.20
C ALA A 141 -0.79 -12.79 -27.22
N GLY A 142 -0.18 -13.93 -27.59
CA GLY A 142 0.78 -14.65 -26.76
C GLY A 142 0.16 -15.80 -25.97
N ARG A 143 0.79 -16.18 -24.85
CA ARG A 143 0.40 -17.30 -23.99
C ARG A 143 0.06 -16.81 -22.59
N ALA A 144 -0.91 -17.44 -21.95
CA ALA A 144 -1.24 -17.25 -20.55
C ALA A 144 -1.58 -18.59 -19.90
N THR A 145 -1.37 -18.71 -18.62
CA THR A 145 -1.78 -19.84 -17.79
C THR A 145 -3.13 -19.53 -17.18
N PHE A 146 -4.07 -20.48 -17.26
CA PHE A 146 -5.40 -20.37 -16.69
C PHE A 146 -5.58 -21.37 -15.56
N LEU A 147 -6.23 -20.93 -14.49
CA LEU A 147 -6.54 -21.74 -13.30
C LEU A 147 -8.06 -21.82 -13.15
N PRO A 148 -8.69 -22.89 -13.66
CA PRO A 148 -10.13 -23.09 -13.50
C PRO A 148 -10.47 -23.49 -12.06
N LEU A 149 -11.48 -22.85 -11.47
CA LEU A 149 -11.91 -23.13 -10.10
C LEU A 149 -12.46 -24.55 -9.92
N ASP A 150 -13.04 -25.09 -10.97
CA ASP A 150 -13.65 -26.43 -10.96
C ASP A 150 -12.64 -27.59 -11.02
N THR A 151 -11.40 -27.32 -11.39
CA THR A 151 -10.40 -28.36 -11.70
C THR A 151 -9.18 -28.30 -10.79
N VAL A 152 -8.79 -27.11 -10.36
CA VAL A 152 -7.60 -26.92 -9.53
C VAL A 152 -7.84 -27.51 -8.15
N GLN A 153 -6.99 -28.45 -7.75
CA GLN A 153 -7.02 -29.05 -6.42
C GLN A 153 -5.91 -28.45 -5.56
N GLY A 154 -6.25 -28.01 -4.35
CA GLY A 154 -5.29 -27.54 -3.36
C GLY A 154 -4.52 -28.72 -2.76
N SER A 155 -3.25 -28.49 -2.46
CA SER A 155 -2.41 -29.43 -1.73
C SER A 155 -1.62 -28.66 -0.68
N ARG A 156 -1.71 -29.09 0.59
CA ARG A 156 -0.99 -28.47 1.69
C ARG A 156 0.13 -29.37 2.21
N PHE A 157 1.16 -28.76 2.72
CA PHE A 157 2.19 -29.46 3.46
C PHE A 157 1.64 -29.97 4.79
N ASN A 158 1.77 -31.29 5.04
CA ASN A 158 1.25 -31.95 6.24
C ASN A 158 2.37 -32.35 7.24
N GLY A 159 3.62 -31.91 6.99
CA GLY A 159 4.75 -32.17 7.87
C GLY A 159 4.72 -31.31 9.12
N ARG A 160 5.52 -31.70 10.13
CA ARG A 160 5.75 -30.85 11.31
C ARG A 160 6.71 -29.73 10.93
N LEU A 161 6.29 -28.51 11.13
CA LEU A 161 7.16 -27.33 11.06
C LEU A 161 7.73 -27.07 12.45
N THR A 162 8.99 -26.67 12.51
CA THR A 162 9.71 -26.29 13.74
C THR A 162 10.25 -24.88 13.58
N GLY A 163 10.41 -24.16 14.68
CA GLY A 163 10.94 -22.81 14.68
C GLY A 163 9.94 -21.78 14.18
N THR A 164 10.42 -20.87 13.35
CA THR A 164 9.62 -19.75 12.76
C THR A 164 9.04 -20.09 11.40
N ALA A 165 9.19 -21.34 10.95
CA ALA A 165 8.73 -21.80 9.65
C ALA A 165 7.19 -21.77 9.53
N GLU A 166 6.69 -21.07 8.53
CA GLU A 166 5.25 -21.01 8.23
C GLU A 166 4.98 -21.49 6.79
N VAL A 167 3.80 -22.09 6.55
CA VAL A 167 3.37 -22.41 5.18
C VAL A 167 2.98 -21.11 4.48
N ALA A 168 3.51 -20.89 3.29
CA ALA A 168 3.27 -19.66 2.53
C ALA A 168 1.77 -19.37 2.29
N ALA A 169 0.93 -20.41 2.19
CA ALA A 169 -0.51 -20.28 2.06
C ALA A 169 -1.19 -19.66 3.30
N ASP A 170 -0.58 -19.78 4.49
CA ASP A 170 -1.11 -19.22 5.74
C ASP A 170 -0.74 -17.75 5.94
N LEU A 171 0.19 -17.25 5.12
CA LEU A 171 0.63 -15.84 5.07
C LEU A 171 -0.20 -14.98 4.11
N VAL A 172 -1.20 -15.59 3.46
CA VAL A 172 -2.03 -14.96 2.43
C VAL A 172 -3.50 -15.09 2.80
N GLU A 173 -4.21 -13.98 2.72
CA GLU A 173 -5.66 -13.94 2.87
C GLU A 173 -6.34 -13.91 1.50
N THR A 174 -7.39 -14.69 1.34
CA THR A 174 -8.20 -14.74 0.11
C THR A 174 -9.66 -15.09 0.45
N ALA A 175 -10.56 -14.86 -0.50
CA ALA A 175 -11.94 -15.30 -0.34
C ALA A 175 -12.01 -16.83 -0.31
N PRO A 176 -12.89 -17.46 0.49
CA PRO A 176 -12.95 -18.93 0.67
C PRO A 176 -13.05 -19.72 -0.63
N GLN A 177 -13.70 -19.17 -1.64
CA GLN A 177 -13.85 -19.78 -2.97
C GLN A 177 -12.55 -19.93 -3.74
N TYR A 178 -11.50 -19.17 -3.40
CA TYR A 178 -10.19 -19.22 -4.06
C TYR A 178 -9.13 -19.97 -3.24
N GLN A 179 -9.48 -20.45 -2.03
CA GLN A 179 -8.53 -21.05 -1.11
C GLN A 179 -7.77 -22.23 -1.74
N HIS A 180 -8.44 -23.07 -2.52
CA HIS A 180 -7.78 -24.22 -3.16
C HIS A 180 -6.78 -23.80 -4.27
N ILE A 181 -6.95 -22.63 -4.90
CA ILE A 181 -5.93 -22.08 -5.80
C ILE A 181 -4.70 -21.66 -5.00
N ILE A 182 -4.89 -20.97 -3.88
CA ILE A 182 -3.78 -20.58 -3.00
C ILE A 182 -3.08 -21.80 -2.44
N ASP A 183 -3.83 -22.82 -1.99
CA ASP A 183 -3.27 -24.09 -1.52
C ASP A 183 -2.51 -24.86 -2.61
N ASN A 184 -2.95 -24.75 -3.86
CA ASN A 184 -2.24 -25.32 -5.01
C ASN A 184 -0.91 -24.62 -5.29
N LEU A 185 -0.90 -23.29 -5.22
CA LEU A 185 0.27 -22.49 -5.57
C LEU A 185 1.27 -22.36 -4.41
N LEU A 186 0.78 -22.19 -3.18
CA LEU A 186 1.57 -21.85 -1.99
C LEU A 186 1.53 -22.91 -0.89
N GLY A 187 0.62 -23.85 -0.95
CA GLY A 187 0.39 -24.82 0.13
C GLY A 187 1.56 -25.76 0.42
N ARG A 188 2.52 -25.89 -0.49
CA ARG A 188 3.74 -26.71 -0.32
C ARG A 188 5.01 -25.89 -0.23
N ILE A 189 4.91 -24.58 -0.15
CA ILE A 189 6.04 -23.66 0.01
C ILE A 189 6.12 -23.26 1.48
N ILE A 190 7.31 -23.34 2.04
CA ILE A 190 7.59 -22.99 3.43
C ILE A 190 8.43 -21.74 3.43
N VAL A 191 8.03 -20.74 4.20
CA VAL A 191 8.77 -19.51 4.45
C VAL A 191 9.49 -19.65 5.79
N VAL A 192 10.75 -19.29 5.82
CA VAL A 192 11.62 -19.32 7.01
C VAL A 192 12.35 -18.00 7.15
N GLU A 193 12.81 -17.68 8.34
CA GLU A 193 13.53 -16.43 8.59
C GLU A 193 15.01 -16.50 8.17
N ASP A 194 15.63 -17.67 8.29
CA ASP A 194 17.03 -17.85 7.95
C ASP A 194 17.34 -19.16 7.19
N LEU A 195 18.55 -19.19 6.58
CA LEU A 195 19.01 -20.32 5.79
C LEU A 195 19.30 -21.56 6.66
N GLY A 196 19.70 -21.38 7.91
CA GLY A 196 19.98 -22.50 8.82
C GLY A 196 18.72 -23.29 9.14
N GLU A 197 17.60 -22.58 9.38
CA GLU A 197 16.29 -23.19 9.57
C GLU A 197 15.82 -23.94 8.30
N ALA A 198 16.00 -23.33 7.12
CA ALA A 198 15.68 -23.97 5.84
C ALA A 198 16.43 -25.29 5.65
N LEU A 199 17.74 -25.33 5.92
CA LEU A 199 18.57 -26.53 5.79
C LEU A 199 18.13 -27.61 6.80
N SER A 200 17.79 -27.25 8.02
CA SER A 200 17.28 -28.17 9.03
C SER A 200 15.98 -28.86 8.60
N LEU A 201 15.06 -28.12 7.98
CA LEU A 201 13.79 -28.66 7.46
C LEU A 201 14.01 -29.61 6.28
N ILE A 202 15.00 -29.35 5.39
CA ILE A 202 15.33 -30.23 4.27
C ILE A 202 15.85 -31.58 4.79
N HIS A 203 16.72 -31.58 5.80
CA HIS A 203 17.25 -32.82 6.38
C HIS A 203 16.20 -33.66 7.10
N ILE A 204 15.16 -33.04 7.68
CA ILE A 204 14.04 -33.76 8.32
C ILE A 204 13.11 -34.41 7.28
N SER A 205 13.02 -33.83 6.08
CA SER A 205 12.12 -34.31 5.02
C SER A 205 12.72 -35.34 4.08
N GLU A 206 14.03 -35.59 4.13
CA GLU A 206 14.64 -36.73 3.41
C GLU A 206 14.28 -38.04 4.11
N PRO A 207 13.45 -38.93 3.48
CA PRO A 207 13.33 -40.29 3.98
C PRO A 207 14.71 -40.93 3.86
N THR A 208 15.29 -41.33 4.99
CA THR A 208 16.44 -42.25 5.05
C THR A 208 16.17 -43.42 4.10
N ARG A 209 16.78 -43.37 2.92
CA ARG A 209 16.84 -44.56 2.05
C ARG A 209 17.65 -45.62 2.78
N PRO A 210 17.10 -46.81 2.96
CA PRO A 210 17.82 -47.95 3.48
C PRO A 210 18.96 -48.38 2.54
#